data_1a3298cf30c74d8609353c7f213dba49
#
_entry.id   1a3298cf30c74d8609353c7f213dba49
#
_cell.length_a   1.000
_cell.length_b   1.000
_cell.length_c   1.000
_cell.angle_alpha   90.00
_cell.angle_beta   90.00
_cell.angle_gamma   90.00
#
_symmetry.space_group_name_H-M   'P 1'
#
loop_
_entity.id
_entity.type
_entity.pdbx_description
1 polymer ?
#
loop_
_entity_poly.entity_id
_entity_poly.type
_entity_poly.pdbx_seq_one_letter_code
_entity_poly.pdbx_strand_id
1 'polypeptide(L)'
;MKLSNEIIEALNNFQTINSNIALGEEGGFIRSMSTSKTLMAKANVEPETPYVWPYAFGIYDLGEFLACLNMFEDPTLSFDESEKFVTITDGITQFKYFFSDIDILTVPTKDIDLPCADIQFTLTSDQLNQLRKASATLKTNHLSVRKSVT
;
A
#
# COMPACT_ATOMS: atom_id res chain seq x y z
N MET A 1 9.34 -5.00 -16.49
CA MET A 1 8.55 -3.86 -15.96
C MET A 1 9.32 -3.22 -14.83
N LYS A 2 9.27 -1.88 -14.69
CA LYS A 2 9.87 -1.17 -13.55
C LYS A 2 8.76 -0.55 -12.73
N LEU A 3 8.92 -0.52 -11.42
CA LEU A 3 7.97 0.17 -10.52
C LEU A 3 8.32 1.65 -10.45
N SER A 4 7.30 2.52 -10.45
CA SER A 4 7.51 3.94 -10.20
C SER A 4 7.81 4.20 -8.72
N ASN A 5 8.46 5.32 -8.44
CA ASN A 5 8.72 5.74 -7.06
C ASN A 5 7.41 5.90 -6.26
N GLU A 6 6.33 6.33 -6.89
CA GLU A 6 5.01 6.48 -6.27
C GLU A 6 4.43 5.14 -5.82
N ILE A 7 4.58 4.08 -6.64
CA ILE A 7 4.17 2.72 -6.25
C ILE A 7 5.01 2.24 -5.07
N ILE A 8 6.33 2.40 -5.15
CA ILE A 8 7.24 1.98 -4.07
C ILE A 8 6.91 2.74 -2.77
N GLU A 9 6.64 4.03 -2.84
CA GLU A 9 6.24 4.83 -1.68
C GLU A 9 4.89 4.36 -1.11
N ALA A 10 3.88 4.11 -1.95
CA ALA A 10 2.60 3.57 -1.52
C ALA A 10 2.75 2.21 -0.84
N LEU A 11 3.56 1.30 -1.40
CA LEU A 11 3.83 -0.01 -0.81
C LEU A 11 4.56 0.11 0.54
N ASN A 12 5.57 1.00 0.66
CA ASN A 12 6.24 1.27 1.93
C ASN A 12 5.28 1.82 3.00
N ASN A 13 4.35 2.69 2.63
CA ASN A 13 3.33 3.17 3.55
C ASN A 13 2.38 2.05 3.97
N PHE A 14 1.95 1.21 3.04
CA PHE A 14 1.02 0.11 3.30
C PHE A 14 1.61 -1.00 4.13
N GLN A 15 2.92 -1.26 4.02
CA GLN A 15 3.64 -2.18 4.91
C GLN A 15 3.43 -1.85 6.39
N THR A 16 3.28 -0.56 6.74
CA THR A 16 3.02 -0.15 8.14
C THR A 16 1.62 -0.50 8.63
N ILE A 17 0.70 -0.81 7.71
CA ILE A 17 -0.69 -1.19 8.00
C ILE A 17 -0.81 -2.71 8.10
N ASN A 18 -0.27 -3.41 7.09
CA ASN A 18 -0.30 -4.86 7.00
C ASN A 18 0.86 -5.37 6.13
N SER A 19 1.44 -6.49 6.50
CA SER A 19 2.44 -7.19 5.67
C SER A 19 1.81 -7.90 4.46
N ASN A 20 0.52 -8.22 4.52
CA ASN A 20 -0.18 -8.84 3.41
C ASN A 20 -0.74 -7.79 2.44
N ILE A 21 -0.58 -8.03 1.14
CA ILE A 21 -1.16 -7.21 0.10
C ILE A 21 -1.51 -8.04 -1.15
N ALA A 22 -2.60 -7.69 -1.82
CA ALA A 22 -2.92 -8.18 -3.15
C ALA A 22 -2.73 -7.06 -4.16
N LEU A 23 -2.09 -7.37 -5.28
CA LEU A 23 -1.81 -6.45 -6.38
C LEU A 23 -2.35 -7.03 -7.68
N GLY A 24 -2.54 -6.19 -8.69
CA GLY A 24 -3.02 -6.62 -10.01
C GLY A 24 -4.52 -6.82 -10.11
N GLU A 25 -5.30 -6.44 -9.09
CA GLU A 25 -6.76 -6.43 -9.17
C GLU A 25 -7.27 -5.34 -10.13
N GLU A 26 -8.48 -5.51 -10.63
CA GLU A 26 -9.10 -4.55 -11.54
C GLU A 26 -9.21 -3.15 -10.91
N GLY A 27 -9.02 -2.11 -11.72
CA GLY A 27 -9.19 -0.71 -11.32
C GLY A 27 -7.93 0.04 -10.93
N GLY A 28 -6.74 -0.58 -10.97
CA GLY A 28 -5.45 0.11 -10.79
C GLY A 28 -5.18 0.65 -9.39
N PHE A 29 -6.02 0.28 -8.40
CA PHE A 29 -5.86 0.70 -7.01
C PHE A 29 -4.96 -0.26 -6.24
N ILE A 30 -4.14 0.29 -5.35
CA ILE A 30 -3.46 -0.46 -4.31
C ILE A 30 -4.25 -0.30 -3.02
N ARG A 31 -4.60 -1.40 -2.37
CA ARG A 31 -5.41 -1.43 -1.15
C ARG A 31 -4.73 -2.23 -0.05
N SER A 32 -4.84 -1.76 1.17
CA SER A 32 -4.39 -2.48 2.35
C SER A 32 -5.41 -2.38 3.47
N MET A 33 -5.45 -3.38 4.34
CA MET A 33 -6.35 -3.43 5.48
C MET A 33 -5.58 -3.95 6.69
N SER A 34 -5.75 -3.31 7.84
CA SER A 34 -5.16 -3.79 9.08
C SER A 34 -5.66 -5.19 9.44
N THR A 35 -4.83 -5.97 10.12
CA THR A 35 -5.20 -7.34 10.57
C THR A 35 -6.44 -7.36 11.46
N SER A 36 -6.67 -6.29 12.22
CA SER A 36 -7.89 -6.09 13.03
C SER A 36 -9.11 -5.67 12.20
N LYS A 37 -8.95 -5.42 10.90
CA LYS A 37 -9.99 -4.95 9.98
C LYS A 37 -10.65 -3.62 10.38
N THR A 38 -9.95 -2.80 11.17
CA THR A 38 -10.44 -1.50 11.65
C THR A 38 -9.96 -0.32 10.82
N LEU A 39 -8.97 -0.54 9.96
CA LEU A 39 -8.40 0.47 9.08
C LEU A 39 -8.25 -0.12 7.69
N MET A 40 -8.74 0.60 6.69
CA MET A 40 -8.49 0.32 5.28
C MET A 40 -7.88 1.55 4.63
N ALA A 41 -6.85 1.35 3.83
CA ALA A 41 -6.21 2.37 3.02
C ALA A 41 -6.33 2.01 1.54
N LYS A 42 -6.52 3.02 0.71
CA LYS A 42 -6.59 2.91 -0.75
C LYS A 42 -5.71 3.99 -1.35
N ALA A 43 -4.80 3.60 -2.23
CA ALA A 43 -4.00 4.52 -3.03
C ALA A 43 -4.44 4.41 -4.49
N ASN A 44 -4.70 5.55 -5.10
CA ASN A 44 -4.81 5.67 -6.54
C ASN A 44 -3.43 6.09 -7.03
N VAL A 45 -2.69 5.14 -7.59
CA VAL A 45 -1.41 5.42 -8.20
C VAL A 45 -1.69 5.49 -9.69
N GLU A 46 -1.95 6.70 -10.18
CA GLU A 46 -2.05 6.97 -11.61
C GLU A 46 -0.63 7.12 -12.16
N PRO A 47 -0.08 6.12 -12.81
CA PRO A 47 1.20 6.28 -13.48
C PRO A 47 0.99 7.12 -14.75
N GLU A 48 1.98 7.88 -15.13
CA GLU A 48 2.05 8.54 -16.45
C GLU A 48 1.96 7.54 -17.61
N THR A 49 2.16 6.25 -17.31
CA THR A 49 1.87 5.10 -18.19
C THR A 49 0.99 4.12 -17.43
N PRO A 50 -0.07 3.55 -18.05
CA PRO A 50 -0.94 2.60 -17.37
C PRO A 50 -0.11 1.39 -16.92
N TYR A 51 0.13 1.29 -15.62
CA TYR A 51 0.71 0.10 -15.00
C TYR A 51 -0.34 -0.99 -15.06
N VAL A 52 -0.21 -1.82 -16.07
CA VAL A 52 -1.03 -3.02 -16.15
C VAL A 52 -0.21 -4.14 -15.53
N TRP A 53 -0.54 -4.50 -14.31
CA TRP A 53 -0.07 -5.76 -13.75
C TRP A 53 -0.58 -6.89 -14.65
N PRO A 54 0.25 -7.88 -15.00
CA PRO A 54 -0.16 -8.90 -15.96
C PRO A 54 -1.29 -9.77 -15.43
N TYR A 55 -1.41 -9.90 -14.12
CA TYR A 55 -2.44 -10.68 -13.40
C TYR A 55 -2.49 -10.25 -11.94
N ALA A 56 -3.50 -10.72 -11.21
CA ALA A 56 -3.61 -10.53 -9.77
C ALA A 56 -2.68 -11.49 -9.02
N PHE A 57 -1.97 -11.00 -8.00
CA PHE A 57 -1.05 -11.81 -7.20
C PHE A 57 -1.01 -11.33 -5.74
N GLY A 58 -0.71 -12.26 -4.85
CA GLY A 58 -0.62 -12.01 -3.42
C GLY A 58 0.81 -11.95 -2.90
N ILE A 59 1.09 -11.00 -2.02
CA ILE A 59 2.35 -10.88 -1.28
C ILE A 59 2.03 -11.10 0.20
N TYR A 60 2.64 -12.14 0.80
CA TYR A 60 2.45 -12.45 2.21
C TYR A 60 3.28 -11.53 3.11
N ASP A 61 4.54 -11.29 2.74
CA ASP A 61 5.42 -10.39 3.47
C ASP A 61 5.89 -9.25 2.55
N LEU A 62 5.17 -8.13 2.62
CA LEU A 62 5.48 -6.94 1.84
C LEU A 62 6.85 -6.35 2.22
N GLY A 63 7.27 -6.53 3.47
CA GLY A 63 8.59 -6.08 3.92
C GLY A 63 9.73 -6.84 3.24
N GLU A 64 9.59 -8.17 3.14
CA GLU A 64 10.54 -9.02 2.42
C GLU A 64 10.59 -8.67 0.94
N PHE A 65 9.42 -8.48 0.31
CA PHE A 65 9.34 -8.08 -1.10
C PHE A 65 10.03 -6.75 -1.37
N LEU A 66 9.77 -5.74 -0.54
CA LEU A 66 10.41 -4.42 -0.64
C LEU A 66 11.92 -4.51 -0.37
N ALA A 67 12.35 -5.34 0.57
CA ALA A 67 13.77 -5.58 0.81
C ALA A 67 14.45 -6.20 -0.42
N CYS A 68 13.81 -7.16 -1.08
CA CYS A 68 14.31 -7.74 -2.33
C CYS A 68 14.45 -6.68 -3.45
N LEU A 69 13.48 -5.77 -3.58
CA LEU A 69 13.56 -4.66 -4.54
C LEU A 69 14.73 -3.72 -4.21
N ASN A 70 14.92 -3.39 -2.93
CA ASN A 70 15.95 -2.47 -2.47
C ASN A 70 17.38 -3.04 -2.54
N MET A 71 17.55 -4.33 -2.84
CA MET A 71 18.87 -4.92 -3.08
C MET A 71 19.47 -4.43 -4.41
N PHE A 72 18.66 -3.85 -5.28
CA PHE A 72 19.08 -3.33 -6.58
C PHE A 72 18.84 -1.82 -6.66
N GLU A 73 19.68 -1.13 -7.39
CA GLU A 73 19.55 0.32 -7.60
C GLU A 73 18.39 0.67 -8.54
N ASP A 74 18.16 -0.17 -9.57
CA ASP A 74 17.10 0.04 -10.57
C ASP A 74 16.51 -1.31 -11.05
N PRO A 75 15.72 -2.00 -10.19
CA PRO A 75 15.24 -3.35 -10.48
C PRO A 75 14.23 -3.40 -11.62
N THR A 76 14.37 -4.43 -12.45
CA THR A 76 13.37 -4.81 -13.44
C THR A 76 12.64 -6.06 -12.98
N LEU A 77 11.30 -6.04 -13.06
CA LEU A 77 10.43 -7.15 -12.73
C LEU A 77 9.99 -7.86 -14.01
N SER A 78 10.17 -9.18 -14.04
CA SER A 78 9.68 -10.08 -15.09
C SER A 78 8.74 -11.09 -14.47
N PHE A 79 7.46 -11.00 -14.82
CA PHE A 79 6.41 -11.87 -14.32
C PHE A 79 6.40 -13.19 -15.08
N ASP A 80 6.25 -14.29 -14.34
CA ASP A 80 6.22 -15.63 -14.91
C ASP A 80 4.83 -15.98 -15.45
N GLU A 81 4.79 -16.70 -16.58
CA GLU A 81 3.52 -17.13 -17.20
C GLU A 81 2.74 -18.14 -16.33
N SER A 82 3.41 -18.81 -15.39
CA SER A 82 2.74 -19.70 -14.42
C SER A 82 2.02 -18.96 -13.29
N GLU A 83 2.12 -17.62 -13.24
CA GLU A 83 1.51 -16.75 -12.22
C GLU A 83 1.97 -17.03 -10.78
N LYS A 84 3.14 -17.68 -10.60
CA LYS A 84 3.62 -18.12 -9.28
C LYS A 84 4.72 -17.28 -8.69
N PHE A 85 5.48 -16.59 -9.52
CA PHE A 85 6.61 -15.77 -9.06
C PHE A 85 6.91 -14.61 -9.99
N VAL A 86 7.66 -13.68 -9.49
CA VAL A 86 8.30 -12.61 -10.26
C VAL A 86 9.81 -12.74 -10.17
N THR A 87 10.50 -12.55 -11.27
CA THR A 87 11.95 -12.42 -11.30
C THR A 87 12.31 -10.95 -11.15
N ILE A 88 13.11 -10.62 -10.16
CA ILE A 88 13.65 -9.28 -9.87
C ILE A 88 15.12 -9.28 -10.26
N THR A 89 15.55 -8.37 -11.13
CA THR A 89 16.91 -8.35 -11.68
C THR A 89 17.39 -6.95 -12.01
N ASP A 90 18.71 -6.74 -11.91
CA ASP A 90 19.43 -5.57 -12.44
C ASP A 90 20.13 -5.86 -13.78
N GLY A 91 19.93 -7.06 -14.32
CA GLY A 91 20.59 -7.55 -15.53
C GLY A 91 21.84 -8.41 -15.28
N ILE A 92 22.41 -8.39 -14.08
CA ILE A 92 23.58 -9.19 -13.67
C ILE A 92 23.15 -10.24 -12.63
N THR A 93 22.45 -9.81 -11.61
CA THR A 93 21.93 -10.65 -10.52
C THR A 93 20.42 -10.75 -10.64
N GLN A 94 19.86 -11.90 -10.23
CA GLN A 94 18.42 -12.09 -10.24
C GLN A 94 17.94 -12.90 -9.03
N PHE A 95 16.74 -12.56 -8.55
CA PHE A 95 15.99 -13.31 -7.55
C PHE A 95 14.63 -13.70 -8.06
N LYS A 96 14.12 -14.84 -7.59
CA LYS A 96 12.72 -15.22 -7.77
C LYS A 96 11.99 -14.99 -6.46
N TYR A 97 10.97 -14.12 -6.50
CA TYR A 97 10.05 -13.92 -5.39
C TYR A 97 8.75 -14.67 -5.70
N PHE A 98 8.39 -15.63 -4.85
CA PHE A 98 7.20 -16.45 -5.01
C PHE A 98 5.99 -15.78 -4.39
N PHE A 99 4.89 -15.78 -5.12
CA PHE A 99 3.62 -15.24 -4.67
C PHE A 99 2.91 -16.20 -3.72
N SER A 100 2.06 -15.62 -2.87
CA SER A 100 1.14 -16.35 -2.03
C SER A 100 -0.24 -16.38 -2.66
N ASP A 101 -1.02 -17.39 -2.31
CA ASP A 101 -2.43 -17.44 -2.68
C ASP A 101 -3.16 -16.27 -2.01
N ILE A 102 -3.94 -15.51 -2.79
CA ILE A 102 -4.68 -14.34 -2.29
C ILE A 102 -5.70 -14.76 -1.24
N ASP A 103 -6.28 -15.95 -1.35
CA ASP A 103 -7.31 -16.45 -0.45
C ASP A 103 -6.83 -16.65 1.00
N ILE A 104 -5.52 -16.81 1.21
CA ILE A 104 -4.93 -16.92 2.55
C ILE A 104 -4.53 -15.57 3.16
N LEU A 105 -4.57 -14.50 2.39
CA LEU A 105 -4.12 -13.17 2.82
C LEU A 105 -5.24 -12.39 3.52
N THR A 106 -4.84 -11.53 4.45
CA THR A 106 -5.74 -10.54 5.04
C THR A 106 -5.73 -9.28 4.18
N VAL A 107 -6.56 -9.26 3.15
CA VAL A 107 -6.68 -8.15 2.19
C VAL A 107 -8.13 -7.70 2.04
N PRO A 108 -8.38 -6.44 1.60
CA PRO A 108 -9.74 -5.98 1.33
C PRO A 108 -10.36 -6.75 0.16
N THR A 109 -11.51 -7.35 0.38
CA THR A 109 -12.28 -8.04 -0.67
C THR A 109 -13.34 -7.16 -1.31
N LYS A 110 -13.64 -6.01 -0.70
CA LYS A 110 -14.63 -5.04 -1.17
C LYS A 110 -14.16 -3.63 -0.87
N ASP A 111 -14.53 -2.68 -1.73
CA ASP A 111 -14.37 -1.26 -1.42
C ASP A 111 -15.39 -0.85 -0.35
N ILE A 112 -14.96 0.06 0.54
CA ILE A 112 -15.85 0.74 1.47
C ILE A 112 -16.23 2.07 0.84
N ASP A 113 -17.51 2.23 0.57
CA ASP A 113 -18.05 3.48 0.06
C ASP A 113 -18.66 4.27 1.23
N LEU A 114 -18.27 5.53 1.37
CA LEU A 114 -18.85 6.45 2.34
C LEU A 114 -19.83 7.36 1.59
N PRO A 115 -21.14 7.03 1.57
CA PRO A 115 -22.11 7.73 0.72
C PRO A 115 -22.29 9.21 1.10
N CYS A 116 -22.01 9.58 2.35
CA CYS A 116 -21.96 10.97 2.79
C CYS A 116 -21.01 11.12 3.98
N ALA A 117 -20.26 12.22 3.99
CA ALA A 117 -19.44 12.60 5.13
C ALA A 117 -20.14 13.75 5.86
N ASP A 118 -20.52 13.54 7.10
CA ASP A 118 -21.15 14.57 7.95
C ASP A 118 -20.18 15.70 8.28
N ILE A 119 -18.89 15.40 8.32
CA ILE A 119 -17.83 16.35 8.62
C ILE A 119 -16.72 16.19 7.58
N GLN A 120 -16.37 17.29 6.92
CA GLN A 120 -15.22 17.39 6.03
C GLN A 120 -14.29 18.48 6.50
N PHE A 121 -13.00 18.22 6.53
CA PHE A 121 -11.98 19.21 6.89
C PHE A 121 -10.66 18.88 6.21
N THR A 122 -9.83 19.89 6.08
CA THR A 122 -8.47 19.76 5.54
C THR A 122 -7.45 20.04 6.64
N LEU A 123 -6.45 19.19 6.76
CA LEU A 123 -5.28 19.40 7.59
C LEU A 123 -4.07 19.70 6.72
N THR A 124 -3.34 20.77 7.06
CA THR A 124 -2.00 20.98 6.48
C THR A 124 -0.99 20.04 7.14
N SER A 125 0.14 19.80 6.46
CA SER A 125 1.23 18.98 7.01
C SER A 125 1.71 19.50 8.38
N ASP A 126 1.77 20.83 8.55
CA ASP A 126 2.18 21.45 9.82
C ASP A 126 1.17 21.20 10.93
N GLN A 127 -0.13 21.33 10.65
CA GLN A 127 -1.19 21.02 11.61
C GLN A 127 -1.16 19.54 12.01
N LEU A 128 -0.98 18.65 11.05
CA LEU A 128 -0.85 17.21 11.33
C LEU A 128 0.36 16.95 12.25
N ASN A 129 1.51 17.56 11.96
CA ASN A 129 2.71 17.42 12.78
C ASN A 129 2.52 17.98 14.19
N GLN A 130 1.80 19.10 14.35
CA GLN A 130 1.44 19.63 15.68
C GLN A 130 0.55 18.66 16.45
N LEU A 131 -0.47 18.09 15.81
CA LEU A 131 -1.34 17.09 16.43
C LEU A 131 -0.56 15.84 16.87
N ARG A 132 0.37 15.36 16.05
CA ARG A 132 1.26 14.21 16.41
C ARG A 132 2.14 14.54 17.62
N LYS A 133 2.74 15.75 17.68
CA LYS A 133 3.52 16.21 18.84
C LYS A 133 2.66 16.33 20.09
N ALA A 134 1.45 16.89 19.98
CA ALA A 134 0.52 17.01 21.09
C ALA A 134 0.09 15.63 21.62
N SER A 135 -0.25 14.69 20.72
CA SER A 135 -0.58 13.30 21.06
C SER A 135 0.55 12.64 21.85
N ALA A 136 1.79 12.75 21.39
CA ALA A 136 2.95 12.20 22.07
C ALA A 136 3.18 12.83 23.46
N THR A 137 3.03 14.16 23.58
CA THR A 137 3.22 14.91 24.82
C THR A 137 2.14 14.58 25.86
N LEU A 138 0.88 14.51 25.42
CA LEU A 138 -0.27 14.23 26.27
C LEU A 138 -0.50 12.74 26.50
N LYS A 139 0.27 11.88 25.85
CA LYS A 139 0.13 10.41 25.88
C LYS A 139 -1.30 9.96 25.58
N THR A 140 -1.94 10.59 24.59
CA THR A 140 -3.29 10.26 24.15
C THR A 140 -3.30 9.89 22.67
N ASN A 141 -4.07 8.86 22.31
CA ASN A 141 -4.23 8.38 20.94
C ASN A 141 -5.59 8.80 20.34
N HIS A 142 -6.32 9.66 21.04
CA HIS A 142 -7.65 10.08 20.60
C HIS A 142 -7.63 11.52 20.10
N LEU A 143 -8.20 11.71 18.90
CA LEU A 143 -8.46 13.01 18.31
C LEU A 143 -9.98 13.16 18.09
N SER A 144 -10.54 14.27 18.58
CA SER A 144 -11.95 14.60 18.34
C SER A 144 -12.04 15.80 17.44
N VAL A 145 -12.78 15.65 16.33
CA VAL A 145 -13.09 16.76 15.42
C VAL A 145 -14.56 17.15 15.62
N ARG A 146 -14.82 18.43 15.87
CA ARG A 146 -16.17 18.96 16.09
C ARG A 146 -16.40 20.17 15.22
N LYS A 147 -17.63 20.34 14.73
CA LYS A 147 -18.05 21.57 14.08
C LYS A 147 -18.13 22.67 15.17
N SER A 148 -17.44 23.80 14.96
CA SER A 148 -17.63 24.97 15.79
C SER A 148 -18.99 25.58 15.47
N VAL A 149 -19.86 25.69 16.45
CA VAL A 149 -21.10 26.48 16.36
C VAL A 149 -20.72 27.90 16.79
N THR A 150 -20.58 28.78 15.81
CA THR A 150 -20.41 30.24 16.03
C THR A 150 -21.78 30.85 16.13
#